data_baba638c42917a59b4a19c1cd4cff703
#
_entry.id   baba638c42917a59b4a19c1cd4cff703
#
_cell.length_a   1.000
_cell.length_b   1.000
_cell.length_c   1.000
_cell.angle_alpha   90.00
_cell.angle_beta   90.00
_cell.angle_gamma   90.00
#
_symmetry.space_group_name_H-M   'P 1'
#
loop_
_entity.id
_entity.type
_entity.pdbx_description
1 polymer ?
#
loop_
_entity_poly.entity_id
_entity_poly.type
_entity_poly.pdbx_seq_one_letter_code
_entity_poly.pdbx_strand_id
1 'polypeptide(L)'
;MTASRQGFKENSNIMHCQLYYVSESQHSQVADIQALIVAHQLPIILHLELFIDKLSQKRRQQSSQTATQPILLLDEKNKLSWLSDGLSVAPEWDKLQRRVVSAGRKSELLLQAVKVTSDSIVIDATAGFGHDSLILASTGAQVIMLEQQPLMALLLLVEQQRMSGLANWQKLMSRLQIINNDALSYFDSLNNVSAADQRKLIDVVYLDPMFPENSYQDSKTGKGAKVGKHMQALHQLASPPTLDEERQLLQSAQAVVSQNGQKQGRVIVKRPQSAPLLAHQQPSESWHNEAVRFDGYFV
;
A
#
# COMPACT_ATOMS: atom_id res chain seq x y z
N MET A 1 -19.20 -41.30 12.79
CA MET A 1 -19.01 -40.41 11.65
C MET A 1 -19.56 -39.03 12.04
N THR A 2 -18.70 -38.20 12.63
CA THR A 2 -19.06 -36.86 13.07
C THR A 2 -18.17 -35.91 12.30
N ALA A 3 -18.76 -35.23 11.30
CA ALA A 3 -18.11 -34.19 10.53
C ALA A 3 -17.90 -32.93 11.43
N SER A 4 -16.66 -32.62 11.74
CA SER A 4 -16.30 -31.39 12.41
C SER A 4 -16.51 -30.21 11.44
N ARG A 5 -17.55 -29.42 11.69
CA ARG A 5 -17.70 -28.08 11.08
C ARG A 5 -16.60 -27.19 11.63
N GLN A 6 -15.60 -26.92 10.81
CA GLN A 6 -14.67 -25.79 11.05
C GLN A 6 -15.49 -24.51 10.94
N GLY A 7 -15.70 -23.86 12.09
CA GLY A 7 -16.34 -22.56 12.18
C GLY A 7 -15.45 -21.49 11.54
N PHE A 8 -15.93 -20.90 10.46
CA PHE A 8 -15.45 -19.61 9.98
C PHE A 8 -15.64 -18.60 11.12
N LYS A 9 -14.57 -17.98 11.59
CA LYS A 9 -14.65 -16.80 12.45
C LYS A 9 -15.22 -15.65 11.61
N GLU A 10 -16.54 -15.48 11.65
CA GLU A 10 -17.22 -14.25 11.27
C GLU A 10 -16.86 -13.18 12.32
N ASN A 11 -15.89 -12.33 12.00
CA ASN A 11 -15.71 -11.01 12.57
C ASN A 11 -14.96 -10.14 11.56
N SER A 12 -15.38 -10.13 10.31
CA SER A 12 -15.02 -9.04 9.39
C SER A 12 -15.92 -7.86 9.70
N ASN A 13 -15.37 -6.84 10.37
CA ASN A 13 -16.06 -5.59 10.56
C ASN A 13 -16.31 -4.98 9.18
N ILE A 14 -17.53 -5.16 8.64
CA ILE A 14 -17.91 -4.62 7.33
C ILE A 14 -17.88 -3.11 7.39
N MET A 15 -17.09 -2.50 6.51
CA MET A 15 -16.96 -1.06 6.41
C MET A 15 -18.05 -0.50 5.49
N HIS A 16 -18.90 0.38 6.01
CA HIS A 16 -19.87 1.11 5.22
C HIS A 16 -19.22 2.39 4.69
N CYS A 17 -19.27 2.63 3.39
CA CYS A 17 -18.73 3.83 2.76
C CYS A 17 -19.82 4.54 1.94
N GLN A 18 -19.86 5.87 2.01
CA GLN A 18 -20.69 6.68 1.12
C GLN A 18 -19.90 6.97 -0.16
N LEU A 19 -20.42 6.56 -1.32
CA LEU A 19 -19.83 6.89 -2.62
C LEU A 19 -20.63 8.00 -3.31
N TYR A 20 -20.02 9.16 -3.44
CA TYR A 20 -20.51 10.25 -4.27
C TYR A 20 -19.96 10.13 -5.69
N TYR A 21 -20.83 10.21 -6.70
CA TYR A 21 -20.45 10.29 -8.12
C TYR A 21 -21.17 11.46 -8.78
N VAL A 22 -20.58 12.06 -9.82
CA VAL A 22 -20.96 13.40 -10.29
C VAL A 22 -21.81 13.39 -11.55
N SER A 23 -22.02 12.23 -12.18
CA SER A 23 -22.81 12.09 -13.43
C SER A 23 -23.45 10.72 -13.52
N GLU A 24 -24.69 10.68 -14.04
CA GLU A 24 -25.37 9.42 -14.39
C GLU A 24 -24.58 8.57 -15.39
N SER A 25 -23.79 9.19 -16.26
CA SER A 25 -22.91 8.47 -17.20
C SER A 25 -21.85 7.62 -16.51
N GLN A 26 -21.62 7.78 -15.20
CA GLN A 26 -20.65 7.02 -14.40
C GLN A 26 -21.22 5.73 -13.79
N HIS A 27 -22.46 5.33 -14.12
CA HIS A 27 -23.04 4.09 -13.60
C HIS A 27 -22.19 2.84 -13.93
N SER A 28 -21.56 2.80 -15.10
CA SER A 28 -20.64 1.71 -15.48
C SER A 28 -19.40 1.68 -14.56
N GLN A 29 -18.81 2.83 -14.27
CA GLN A 29 -17.65 2.93 -13.38
C GLN A 29 -18.02 2.57 -11.93
N VAL A 30 -19.21 2.97 -11.48
CA VAL A 30 -19.73 2.55 -10.17
C VAL A 30 -19.90 1.03 -10.11
N ALA A 31 -20.46 0.43 -11.17
CA ALA A 31 -20.59 -1.03 -11.27
C ALA A 31 -19.22 -1.73 -11.28
N ASP A 32 -18.23 -1.17 -11.97
CA ASP A 32 -16.86 -1.69 -11.98
C ASP A 32 -16.23 -1.65 -10.57
N ILE A 33 -16.44 -0.56 -9.81
CA ILE A 33 -15.98 -0.46 -8.42
C ILE A 33 -16.63 -1.54 -7.55
N GLN A 34 -17.94 -1.75 -7.70
CA GLN A 34 -18.64 -2.80 -6.98
C GLN A 34 -18.14 -4.20 -7.36
N ALA A 35 -17.84 -4.42 -8.64
CA ALA A 35 -17.25 -5.68 -9.11
C ALA A 35 -15.86 -5.93 -8.51
N LEU A 36 -15.01 -4.91 -8.37
CA LEU A 36 -13.72 -5.01 -7.70
C LEU A 36 -13.87 -5.39 -6.23
N ILE A 37 -14.83 -4.80 -5.50
CA ILE A 37 -15.13 -5.15 -4.10
C ILE A 37 -15.46 -6.64 -3.98
N VAL A 38 -16.32 -7.15 -4.85
CA VAL A 38 -16.72 -8.56 -4.86
C VAL A 38 -15.55 -9.47 -5.26
N ALA A 39 -14.86 -9.16 -6.35
CA ALA A 39 -13.76 -9.97 -6.88
C ALA A 39 -12.59 -10.11 -5.90
N HIS A 40 -12.30 -9.06 -5.13
CA HIS A 40 -11.24 -9.03 -4.14
C HIS A 40 -11.73 -9.28 -2.71
N GLN A 41 -13.00 -9.64 -2.54
CA GLN A 41 -13.62 -9.96 -1.24
C GLN A 41 -13.37 -8.87 -0.18
N LEU A 42 -13.42 -7.60 -0.61
CA LEU A 42 -13.24 -6.49 0.32
C LEU A 42 -14.45 -6.38 1.25
N PRO A 43 -14.25 -6.23 2.56
CA PRO A 43 -15.34 -6.06 3.53
C PRO A 43 -15.92 -4.63 3.47
N ILE A 44 -16.40 -4.21 2.30
CA ILE A 44 -16.93 -2.86 2.03
C ILE A 44 -18.34 -2.96 1.46
N ILE A 45 -19.25 -2.14 1.99
CA ILE A 45 -20.57 -1.88 1.42
C ILE A 45 -20.61 -0.42 0.99
N LEU A 46 -20.95 -0.17 -0.28
CA LEU A 46 -21.11 1.18 -0.81
C LEU A 46 -22.56 1.63 -0.75
N HIS A 47 -22.78 2.82 -0.18
CA HIS A 47 -24.01 3.57 -0.27
C HIS A 47 -23.85 4.64 -1.34
N LEU A 48 -24.60 4.52 -2.43
CA LEU A 48 -24.43 5.34 -3.64
C LEU A 48 -25.24 6.60 -3.58
N GLU A 49 -24.66 7.74 -3.93
CA GLU A 49 -25.34 9.01 -4.04
C GLU A 49 -24.86 9.81 -5.26
N LEU A 50 -25.79 10.15 -6.15
CA LEU A 50 -25.53 11.05 -7.26
C LEU A 50 -25.42 12.48 -6.76
N PHE A 51 -24.26 13.09 -6.94
CA PHE A 51 -23.97 14.43 -6.47
C PHE A 51 -23.66 15.36 -7.66
N ILE A 52 -24.66 16.05 -8.16
CA ILE A 52 -24.59 16.89 -9.37
C ILE A 52 -23.82 18.20 -9.14
N ASP A 53 -23.78 18.71 -7.91
CA ASP A 53 -23.10 19.95 -7.58
C ASP A 53 -21.61 19.76 -7.32
N LYS A 54 -20.76 20.71 -7.75
CA LYS A 54 -19.37 20.73 -7.33
C LYS A 54 -19.26 20.84 -5.81
N LEU A 55 -18.70 19.81 -5.18
CA LEU A 55 -18.35 19.85 -3.77
C LEU A 55 -17.29 20.94 -3.52
N SER A 56 -17.74 22.12 -3.10
CA SER A 56 -16.84 23.20 -2.68
C SER A 56 -15.95 22.71 -1.51
N GLN A 57 -14.78 23.31 -1.33
CA GLN A 57 -13.86 22.93 -0.25
C GLN A 57 -14.54 23.02 1.14
N LYS A 58 -15.35 24.05 1.37
CA LYS A 58 -16.14 24.20 2.60
C LYS A 58 -17.12 23.05 2.81
N ARG A 59 -17.81 22.60 1.76
CA ARG A 59 -18.75 21.49 1.81
C ARG A 59 -18.06 20.16 2.05
N ARG A 60 -16.89 19.94 1.43
CA ARG A 60 -16.04 18.75 1.68
C ARG A 60 -15.59 18.67 3.14
N GLN A 61 -15.14 19.80 3.70
CA GLN A 61 -14.72 19.88 5.09
C GLN A 61 -15.89 19.61 6.04
N GLN A 62 -17.05 20.19 5.79
CA GLN A 62 -18.25 19.97 6.58
C GLN A 62 -18.71 18.51 6.49
N SER A 63 -18.78 17.93 5.30
CA SER A 63 -19.17 16.53 5.10
C SER A 63 -18.21 15.56 5.79
N SER A 64 -16.90 15.78 5.69
CA SER A 64 -15.92 14.89 6.35
C SER A 64 -15.96 14.98 7.88
N GLN A 65 -16.32 16.14 8.45
CA GLN A 65 -16.42 16.33 9.90
C GLN A 65 -17.71 15.75 10.49
N THR A 66 -18.78 15.70 9.70
CA THR A 66 -20.10 15.21 10.17
C THR A 66 -20.36 13.76 9.78
N ALA A 67 -19.58 13.20 8.88
CA ALA A 67 -19.77 11.83 8.42
C ALA A 67 -19.40 10.79 9.49
N THR A 68 -20.30 9.85 9.70
CA THR A 68 -20.07 8.67 10.54
C THR A 68 -19.39 7.53 9.77
N GLN A 69 -19.27 7.67 8.45
CA GLN A 69 -18.72 6.67 7.52
C GLN A 69 -17.73 7.35 6.58
N PRO A 70 -16.70 6.61 6.07
CA PRO A 70 -15.82 7.14 5.05
C PRO A 70 -16.58 7.62 3.81
N ILE A 71 -16.20 8.78 3.29
CA ILE A 71 -16.76 9.32 2.05
C ILE A 71 -15.78 9.10 0.91
N LEU A 72 -16.23 8.43 -0.14
CA LEU A 72 -15.56 8.26 -1.41
C LEU A 72 -16.16 9.22 -2.43
N LEU A 73 -15.31 9.76 -3.29
CA LEU A 73 -15.70 10.66 -4.38
C LEU A 73 -15.14 10.14 -5.70
N LEU A 74 -16.02 9.85 -6.66
CA LEU A 74 -15.69 9.54 -8.05
C LEU A 74 -15.82 10.83 -8.88
N ASP A 75 -14.70 11.37 -9.34
CA ASP A 75 -14.67 12.63 -10.08
C ASP A 75 -15.00 12.44 -11.59
N GLU A 76 -15.12 13.55 -12.33
CA GLU A 76 -15.40 13.58 -13.78
C GLU A 76 -14.38 12.79 -14.62
N LYS A 77 -13.18 12.51 -14.07
CA LYS A 77 -12.11 11.74 -14.72
C LYS A 77 -12.10 10.26 -14.30
N ASN A 78 -13.16 9.81 -13.66
CA ASN A 78 -13.29 8.47 -13.08
C ASN A 78 -12.19 8.14 -12.07
N LYS A 79 -11.64 9.15 -11.38
CA LYS A 79 -10.68 8.98 -10.31
C LYS A 79 -11.41 8.86 -8.99
N LEU A 80 -11.20 7.74 -8.31
CA LEU A 80 -11.72 7.52 -6.97
C LEU A 80 -10.79 8.17 -5.95
N SER A 81 -11.35 8.91 -5.02
CA SER A 81 -10.63 9.49 -3.88
C SER A 81 -11.40 9.32 -2.58
N TRP A 82 -10.67 9.20 -1.49
CA TRP A 82 -11.22 9.27 -0.15
C TRP A 82 -11.20 10.72 0.35
N LEU A 83 -12.30 11.16 0.95
CA LEU A 83 -12.41 12.47 1.55
C LEU A 83 -11.99 12.40 3.02
N SER A 84 -10.79 12.86 3.34
CA SER A 84 -10.19 12.89 4.68
C SER A 84 -9.96 14.35 5.09
N ASP A 85 -10.55 14.82 6.17
CA ASP A 85 -10.45 16.21 6.69
C ASP A 85 -10.66 17.30 5.62
N GLY A 86 -11.62 17.08 4.72
CA GLY A 86 -11.90 18.00 3.62
C GLY A 86 -10.94 17.94 2.44
N LEU A 87 -9.91 17.07 2.50
CA LEU A 87 -8.95 16.82 1.43
C LEU A 87 -9.35 15.57 0.65
N SER A 88 -9.30 15.63 -0.67
CA SER A 88 -9.38 14.44 -1.53
C SER A 88 -8.03 13.75 -1.59
N VAL A 89 -7.99 12.50 -1.17
CA VAL A 89 -6.79 11.67 -1.11
C VAL A 89 -6.96 10.46 -2.03
N ALA A 90 -6.00 10.25 -2.90
CA ALA A 90 -5.99 9.16 -3.89
C ALA A 90 -4.55 8.75 -4.20
N PRO A 91 -4.30 7.58 -4.80
CA PRO A 91 -2.95 7.14 -5.17
C PRO A 91 -2.21 8.08 -6.12
N GLU A 92 -2.93 8.77 -7.03
CA GLU A 92 -2.38 9.79 -7.94
C GLU A 92 -1.18 9.30 -8.78
N TRP A 93 -1.23 8.06 -9.27
CA TRP A 93 -0.12 7.41 -9.98
C TRP A 93 0.27 8.12 -11.28
N ASP A 94 -0.67 8.78 -11.93
CA ASP A 94 -0.43 9.62 -13.10
C ASP A 94 0.62 10.72 -12.86
N LYS A 95 0.68 11.26 -11.63
CA LYS A 95 1.68 12.27 -11.24
C LYS A 95 3.10 11.70 -11.13
N LEU A 96 3.24 10.39 -10.99
CA LEU A 96 4.52 9.70 -10.86
C LEU A 96 5.16 9.31 -12.20
N GLN A 97 4.50 9.56 -13.34
CA GLN A 97 4.96 9.12 -14.64
C GLN A 97 6.43 9.46 -14.92
N ARG A 98 6.85 10.70 -14.65
CA ARG A 98 8.24 11.13 -14.88
C ARG A 98 9.21 10.32 -14.01
N ARG A 99 8.89 10.16 -12.73
CA ARG A 99 9.71 9.41 -11.78
C ARG A 99 9.82 7.95 -12.20
N VAL A 100 8.70 7.31 -12.55
CA VAL A 100 8.64 5.91 -13.00
C VAL A 100 9.48 5.68 -14.27
N VAL A 101 9.36 6.57 -15.26
CA VAL A 101 10.11 6.46 -16.54
C VAL A 101 11.61 6.68 -16.34
N SER A 102 12.01 7.59 -15.45
CA SER A 102 13.42 7.90 -15.16
C SER A 102 14.03 7.04 -14.05
N ALA A 103 13.22 6.18 -13.41
CA ALA A 103 13.67 5.36 -12.30
C ALA A 103 14.81 4.42 -12.70
N GLY A 104 15.87 4.41 -11.90
CA GLY A 104 17.01 3.55 -12.09
C GLY A 104 17.89 3.54 -10.85
N ARG A 105 18.82 2.58 -10.74
CA ARG A 105 19.72 2.43 -9.58
C ARG A 105 20.56 3.68 -9.30
N LYS A 106 20.82 4.53 -10.30
CA LYS A 106 21.58 5.76 -10.11
C LYS A 106 20.71 6.91 -9.57
N SER A 107 19.41 6.91 -9.84
CA SER A 107 18.49 7.99 -9.50
C SER A 107 17.59 7.69 -8.30
N GLU A 108 17.33 6.39 -8.02
CA GLU A 108 16.41 5.96 -6.97
C GLU A 108 17.14 5.16 -5.89
N LEU A 109 17.19 5.72 -4.69
CA LEU A 109 17.85 5.09 -3.53
C LEU A 109 17.20 3.74 -3.17
N LEU A 110 15.87 3.64 -3.30
CA LEU A 110 15.13 2.39 -3.15
C LEU A 110 15.71 1.30 -4.06
N LEU A 111 15.93 1.59 -5.36
CA LEU A 111 16.44 0.61 -6.32
C LEU A 111 17.90 0.22 -6.07
N GLN A 112 18.69 1.09 -5.42
CA GLN A 112 20.03 0.73 -4.95
C GLN A 112 19.95 -0.32 -3.83
N ALA A 113 19.01 -0.15 -2.89
CA ALA A 113 18.84 -1.02 -1.74
C ALA A 113 18.28 -2.40 -2.15
N VAL A 114 17.19 -2.43 -2.94
CA VAL A 114 16.50 -3.68 -3.29
C VAL A 114 17.28 -4.54 -4.29
N LYS A 115 18.05 -3.93 -5.20
CA LYS A 115 18.83 -4.60 -6.27
C LYS A 115 18.01 -5.57 -7.15
N VAL A 116 16.73 -5.28 -7.35
CA VAL A 116 15.80 -6.09 -8.16
C VAL A 116 16.08 -6.00 -9.66
N THR A 117 15.63 -7.02 -10.39
CA THR A 117 15.68 -7.14 -11.85
C THR A 117 14.29 -7.47 -12.40
N SER A 118 14.17 -7.65 -13.72
CA SER A 118 12.92 -8.06 -14.38
C SER A 118 12.38 -9.41 -13.92
N ASP A 119 13.25 -10.28 -13.41
CA ASP A 119 12.88 -11.64 -12.99
C ASP A 119 12.57 -11.72 -11.49
N SER A 120 12.74 -10.62 -10.78
CA SER A 120 12.53 -10.57 -9.33
C SER A 120 11.05 -10.55 -8.97
N ILE A 121 10.73 -11.20 -7.84
CA ILE A 121 9.43 -11.14 -7.18
C ILE A 121 9.61 -10.40 -5.85
N VAL A 122 8.84 -9.34 -5.70
CA VAL A 122 8.90 -8.44 -4.53
C VAL A 122 7.56 -8.46 -3.82
N ILE A 123 7.59 -8.52 -2.50
CA ILE A 123 6.42 -8.20 -1.68
C ILE A 123 6.63 -6.80 -1.11
N ASP A 124 5.77 -5.85 -1.47
CA ASP A 124 5.59 -4.60 -0.74
C ASP A 124 4.53 -4.84 0.33
N ALA A 125 5.00 -5.05 1.56
CA ALA A 125 4.14 -5.50 2.67
C ALA A 125 3.41 -4.34 3.38
N THR A 126 3.60 -3.11 2.91
CA THR A 126 3.05 -1.87 3.49
C THR A 126 2.70 -0.88 2.38
N ALA A 127 1.93 -1.33 1.39
CA ALA A 127 1.79 -0.65 0.10
C ALA A 127 1.28 0.80 0.18
N GLY A 128 0.37 1.12 1.12
CA GLY A 128 -0.20 2.45 1.30
C GLY A 128 -0.79 2.99 0.00
N PHE A 129 -0.23 4.07 -0.57
CA PHE A 129 -0.64 4.61 -1.88
C PHE A 129 0.07 3.96 -3.08
N GLY A 130 0.94 2.97 -2.87
CA GLY A 130 1.61 2.21 -3.91
C GLY A 130 2.72 2.96 -4.65
N HIS A 131 3.20 4.09 -4.14
CA HIS A 131 4.19 4.91 -4.84
C HIS A 131 5.53 4.19 -4.99
N ASP A 132 6.01 3.53 -3.94
CA ASP A 132 7.25 2.78 -3.99
C ASP A 132 7.08 1.46 -4.76
N SER A 133 5.90 0.82 -4.70
CA SER A 133 5.55 -0.33 -5.54
C SER A 133 5.68 -0.04 -7.05
N LEU A 134 5.26 1.16 -7.51
CA LEU A 134 5.43 1.57 -8.91
C LEU A 134 6.91 1.66 -9.29
N ILE A 135 7.76 2.19 -8.41
CA ILE A 135 9.21 2.29 -8.65
C ILE A 135 9.83 0.90 -8.70
N LEU A 136 9.43 -0.01 -7.82
CA LEU A 136 9.86 -1.41 -7.84
C LEU A 136 9.45 -2.08 -9.16
N ALA A 137 8.18 -1.97 -9.56
CA ALA A 137 7.67 -2.56 -10.79
C ALA A 137 8.25 -1.94 -12.08
N SER A 138 8.76 -0.70 -12.03
CA SER A 138 9.39 -0.03 -13.18
C SER A 138 10.64 -0.76 -13.67
N THR A 139 11.31 -1.53 -12.82
CA THR A 139 12.48 -2.35 -13.17
C THR A 139 12.14 -3.58 -14.01
N GLY A 140 10.86 -3.94 -14.07
CA GLY A 140 10.38 -5.19 -14.67
C GLY A 140 9.93 -6.23 -13.66
N ALA A 141 10.23 -6.05 -12.38
CA ALA A 141 9.88 -6.98 -11.30
C ALA A 141 8.37 -7.15 -11.14
N GLN A 142 7.95 -8.33 -10.70
CA GLN A 142 6.59 -8.58 -10.23
C GLN A 142 6.49 -8.08 -8.78
N VAL A 143 5.44 -7.32 -8.47
CA VAL A 143 5.26 -6.73 -7.13
C VAL A 143 3.91 -7.14 -6.57
N ILE A 144 3.94 -7.85 -5.45
CA ILE A 144 2.77 -8.17 -4.63
C ILE A 144 2.64 -7.05 -3.60
N MET A 145 1.54 -6.30 -3.68
CA MET A 145 1.24 -5.16 -2.82
C MET A 145 0.26 -5.62 -1.73
N LEU A 146 0.69 -5.65 -0.49
CA LEU A 146 -0.19 -5.94 0.65
C LEU A 146 -0.68 -4.62 1.26
N GLU A 147 -1.99 -4.53 1.42
CA GLU A 147 -2.62 -3.40 2.09
C GLU A 147 -3.71 -3.91 3.04
N GLN A 148 -3.51 -3.68 4.33
CA GLN A 148 -4.43 -4.18 5.36
C GLN A 148 -5.75 -3.40 5.44
N GLN A 149 -5.74 -2.10 5.07
CA GLN A 149 -6.92 -1.26 5.13
C GLN A 149 -7.80 -1.45 3.89
N PRO A 150 -9.02 -2.00 4.02
CA PRO A 150 -9.87 -2.28 2.86
C PRO A 150 -10.14 -1.06 1.99
N LEU A 151 -10.30 0.12 2.62
CA LEU A 151 -10.50 1.38 1.93
C LEU A 151 -9.31 1.73 1.01
N MET A 152 -8.09 1.58 1.53
CA MET A 152 -6.86 1.83 0.76
C MET A 152 -6.69 0.81 -0.35
N ALA A 153 -6.94 -0.47 -0.08
CA ALA A 153 -6.90 -1.53 -1.09
C ALA A 153 -7.89 -1.23 -2.24
N LEU A 154 -9.11 -0.75 -1.93
CA LEU A 154 -10.07 -0.33 -2.94
C LEU A 154 -9.55 0.83 -3.79
N LEU A 155 -8.96 1.87 -3.18
CA LEU A 155 -8.36 3.00 -3.91
C LEU A 155 -7.26 2.53 -4.87
N LEU A 156 -6.39 1.62 -4.43
CA LEU A 156 -5.32 1.03 -5.24
C LEU A 156 -5.87 0.23 -6.43
N LEU A 157 -6.87 -0.62 -6.20
CA LEU A 157 -7.48 -1.45 -7.24
C LEU A 157 -8.18 -0.61 -8.32
N VAL A 158 -8.95 0.40 -7.91
CA VAL A 158 -9.61 1.33 -8.85
C VAL A 158 -8.58 2.12 -9.64
N GLU A 159 -7.50 2.59 -8.99
CA GLU A 159 -6.43 3.30 -9.69
C GLU A 159 -5.67 2.38 -10.66
N GLN A 160 -5.38 1.13 -10.27
CA GLN A 160 -4.77 0.14 -11.16
C GLN A 160 -5.64 -0.12 -12.40
N GLN A 161 -6.96 -0.30 -12.23
CA GLN A 161 -7.89 -0.49 -13.34
C GLN A 161 -7.90 0.74 -14.26
N ARG A 162 -8.01 1.95 -13.70
CA ARG A 162 -7.97 3.21 -14.45
C ARG A 162 -6.69 3.36 -15.26
N MET A 163 -5.54 3.10 -14.65
CA MET A 163 -4.23 3.23 -15.28
C MET A 163 -3.99 2.12 -16.34
N SER A 164 -4.54 0.93 -16.14
CA SER A 164 -4.48 -0.16 -17.11
C SER A 164 -5.15 0.17 -18.43
N GLY A 165 -6.11 1.08 -18.45
CA GLY A 165 -6.74 1.63 -19.65
C GLY A 165 -5.82 2.52 -20.49
N LEU A 166 -4.67 2.94 -19.96
CA LEU A 166 -3.71 3.81 -20.65
C LEU A 166 -2.55 2.98 -21.23
N ALA A 167 -2.36 3.03 -22.57
CA ALA A 167 -1.41 2.20 -23.30
C ALA A 167 0.03 2.21 -22.70
N ASN A 168 0.48 3.39 -22.27
CA ASN A 168 1.82 3.57 -21.68
C ASN A 168 1.95 3.00 -20.25
N TRP A 169 0.84 2.63 -19.59
CA TRP A 169 0.82 2.09 -18.23
C TRP A 169 0.51 0.59 -18.16
N GLN A 170 -0.11 0.02 -19.20
CA GLN A 170 -0.57 -1.38 -19.20
C GLN A 170 0.50 -2.37 -18.75
N LYS A 171 1.72 -2.26 -19.31
CA LYS A 171 2.83 -3.16 -18.96
C LYS A 171 3.29 -2.99 -17.51
N LEU A 172 3.19 -1.81 -16.93
CA LEU A 172 3.53 -1.57 -15.52
C LEU A 172 2.43 -2.15 -14.63
N MET A 173 1.18 -1.87 -14.95
CA MET A 173 0.02 -2.35 -14.17
C MET A 173 -0.07 -3.88 -14.14
N SER A 174 0.30 -4.57 -15.23
CA SER A 174 0.30 -6.04 -15.26
C SER A 174 1.33 -6.71 -14.34
N ARG A 175 2.25 -5.95 -13.77
CA ARG A 175 3.26 -6.42 -12.80
C ARG A 175 2.83 -6.25 -11.36
N LEU A 176 1.73 -5.57 -11.10
CA LEU A 176 1.22 -5.29 -9.76
C LEU A 176 0.11 -6.27 -9.41
N GLN A 177 0.21 -6.91 -8.26
CA GLN A 177 -0.85 -7.71 -7.67
C GLN A 177 -1.22 -7.10 -6.32
N ILE A 178 -2.42 -6.53 -6.22
CA ILE A 178 -2.91 -5.90 -4.99
C ILE A 178 -3.72 -6.92 -4.21
N ILE A 179 -3.39 -7.09 -2.93
CA ILE A 179 -4.05 -8.03 -2.02
C ILE A 179 -4.43 -7.27 -0.74
N ASN A 180 -5.72 -7.30 -0.39
CA ASN A 180 -6.16 -6.81 0.91
C ASN A 180 -5.86 -7.88 1.97
N ASN A 181 -4.75 -7.72 2.66
CA ASN A 181 -4.35 -8.57 3.78
C ASN A 181 -3.34 -7.82 4.66
N ASP A 182 -3.22 -8.21 5.91
CA ASP A 182 -2.08 -7.80 6.72
C ASP A 182 -0.84 -8.65 6.39
N ALA A 183 0.33 -8.05 6.60
CA ALA A 183 1.59 -8.64 6.21
C ALA A 183 1.88 -9.96 6.95
N LEU A 184 1.60 -10.04 8.25
CA LEU A 184 1.89 -11.22 9.07
C LEU A 184 1.03 -12.40 8.65
N SER A 185 -0.29 -12.21 8.50
CA SER A 185 -1.20 -13.25 8.01
C SER A 185 -0.81 -13.74 6.62
N TYR A 186 -0.36 -12.84 5.75
CA TYR A 186 0.10 -13.22 4.41
C TYR A 186 1.39 -14.04 4.47
N PHE A 187 2.37 -13.62 5.27
CA PHE A 187 3.62 -14.36 5.46
C PHE A 187 3.39 -15.75 6.06
N ASP A 188 2.50 -15.86 7.04
CA ASP A 188 2.11 -17.13 7.63
C ASP A 188 1.46 -18.06 6.58
N SER A 189 0.62 -17.51 5.70
CA SER A 189 0.04 -18.28 4.61
C SER A 189 1.09 -18.85 3.65
N LEU A 190 2.13 -18.07 3.33
CA LEU A 190 3.26 -18.51 2.50
C LEU A 190 4.08 -19.62 3.17
N ASN A 191 4.27 -19.55 4.49
CA ASN A 191 5.04 -20.54 5.24
C ASN A 191 4.31 -21.90 5.36
N ASN A 192 2.96 -21.89 5.33
CA ASN A 192 2.12 -23.06 5.46
C ASN A 192 1.84 -23.80 4.13
N VAL A 193 2.27 -23.24 2.99
CA VAL A 193 2.16 -23.94 1.68
C VAL A 193 3.16 -25.09 1.63
N SER A 194 2.69 -26.29 1.31
CA SER A 194 3.56 -27.48 1.22
C SER A 194 4.61 -27.29 0.12
N ALA A 195 5.80 -27.88 0.32
CA ALA A 195 6.92 -27.81 -0.65
C ALA A 195 6.57 -28.44 -2.03
N ALA A 196 5.46 -29.15 -2.14
CA ALA A 196 4.94 -29.74 -3.39
C ALA A 196 4.22 -28.72 -4.29
N ASP A 197 3.67 -27.66 -3.71
CA ASP A 197 3.11 -26.57 -4.49
C ASP A 197 4.24 -25.61 -4.83
N GLN A 198 4.48 -25.39 -6.14
CA GLN A 198 5.56 -24.54 -6.65
C GLN A 198 5.52 -23.14 -6.00
N ARG A 199 6.27 -22.96 -4.91
CA ARG A 199 6.41 -21.66 -4.25
C ARG A 199 7.10 -20.70 -5.22
N LYS A 200 6.47 -19.57 -5.47
CA LYS A 200 7.17 -18.43 -6.04
C LYS A 200 8.22 -17.98 -5.03
N LEU A 201 9.49 -18.07 -5.40
CA LEU A 201 10.57 -17.61 -4.54
C LEU A 201 10.54 -16.08 -4.45
N ILE A 202 10.41 -15.55 -3.24
CA ILE A 202 10.42 -14.10 -3.00
C ILE A 202 11.87 -13.63 -2.88
N ASP A 203 12.27 -12.71 -3.73
CA ASP A 203 13.61 -12.13 -3.71
C ASP A 203 13.74 -11.01 -2.67
N VAL A 204 12.68 -10.20 -2.51
CA VAL A 204 12.68 -9.03 -1.64
C VAL A 204 11.34 -8.90 -0.93
N VAL A 205 11.39 -8.61 0.37
CA VAL A 205 10.28 -8.02 1.12
C VAL A 205 10.64 -6.56 1.41
N TYR A 206 9.78 -5.64 0.98
CA TYR A 206 9.88 -4.21 1.24
C TYR A 206 8.88 -3.80 2.33
N LEU A 207 9.35 -3.00 3.29
CA LEU A 207 8.61 -2.52 4.44
C LEU A 207 8.75 -0.99 4.56
N ASP A 208 7.64 -0.28 4.65
CA ASP A 208 7.55 1.15 4.99
C ASP A 208 6.47 1.34 6.09
N PRO A 209 6.66 0.72 7.28
CA PRO A 209 5.67 0.79 8.33
C PRO A 209 5.54 2.23 8.85
N MET A 210 4.37 2.58 9.37
CA MET A 210 4.11 3.89 9.97
C MET A 210 5.11 4.19 11.09
N PHE A 211 5.47 5.47 11.21
CA PHE A 211 6.37 5.97 12.26
C PHE A 211 5.62 6.92 13.19
N PRO A 212 6.05 7.06 14.45
CA PRO A 212 5.57 8.12 15.31
C PRO A 212 5.74 9.51 14.67
N GLU A 213 4.75 10.38 14.80
CA GLU A 213 4.74 11.70 14.16
C GLU A 213 5.98 12.55 14.48
N ASN A 214 6.54 12.40 15.68
CA ASN A 214 7.76 13.09 16.10
C ASN A 214 9.03 12.65 15.34
N SER A 215 8.99 11.51 14.64
CA SER A 215 10.12 11.01 13.82
C SER A 215 10.45 11.90 12.61
N TYR A 216 9.55 12.81 12.23
CA TYR A 216 9.74 13.78 11.15
C TYR A 216 10.27 15.13 11.63
N GLN A 217 10.51 15.30 12.93
CA GLN A 217 11.07 16.53 13.47
C GLN A 217 12.60 16.51 13.34
N ASP A 218 13.15 17.57 12.77
CA ASP A 218 14.60 17.80 12.79
C ASP A 218 15.06 17.95 14.24
N SER A 219 15.91 17.06 14.69
CA SER A 219 16.43 17.03 16.08
C SER A 219 17.19 18.30 16.45
N LYS A 220 17.66 19.10 15.47
CA LYS A 220 18.44 20.34 15.71
C LYS A 220 17.57 21.60 15.72
N THR A 221 16.53 21.65 14.90
CA THR A 221 15.71 22.87 14.72
C THR A 221 14.32 22.76 15.34
N GLY A 222 13.87 21.56 15.72
CA GLY A 222 12.50 21.30 16.21
C GLY A 222 11.41 21.56 15.14
N LYS A 223 11.81 21.99 13.94
CA LYS A 223 10.88 22.23 12.83
C LYS A 223 10.65 20.93 12.07
N GLY A 224 9.45 20.35 12.21
CA GLY A 224 9.02 19.23 11.39
C GLY A 224 8.80 19.66 9.94
N ALA A 225 9.19 18.82 8.99
CA ALA A 225 8.68 18.95 7.64
C ALA A 225 7.14 18.83 7.69
N LYS A 226 6.41 19.75 7.02
CA LYS A 226 4.96 19.69 6.97
C LYS A 226 4.54 18.34 6.38
N VAL A 227 3.89 17.52 7.18
CA VAL A 227 3.40 16.19 6.78
C VAL A 227 2.44 16.37 5.61
N GLY A 228 2.73 15.70 4.49
CA GLY A 228 1.90 15.78 3.28
C GLY A 228 0.50 15.21 3.51
N LYS A 229 -0.48 15.61 2.67
CA LYS A 229 -1.88 15.18 2.78
C LYS A 229 -2.06 13.65 2.82
N HIS A 230 -1.26 12.92 2.04
CA HIS A 230 -1.28 11.46 1.99
C HIS A 230 -0.87 10.85 3.34
N MET A 231 0.19 11.36 3.94
CA MET A 231 0.67 10.88 5.23
C MET A 231 -0.32 11.22 6.36
N GLN A 232 -0.92 12.43 6.34
CA GLN A 232 -1.98 12.79 7.30
C GLN A 232 -3.17 11.82 7.22
N ALA A 233 -3.58 11.45 5.99
CA ALA A 233 -4.65 10.50 5.78
C ALA A 233 -4.28 9.09 6.28
N LEU A 234 -3.05 8.62 6.03
CA LEU A 234 -2.59 7.33 6.53
C LEU A 234 -2.59 7.26 8.06
N HIS A 235 -2.19 8.34 8.75
CA HIS A 235 -2.24 8.40 10.21
C HIS A 235 -3.65 8.28 10.80
N GLN A 236 -4.70 8.57 10.03
CA GLN A 236 -6.09 8.33 10.46
C GLN A 236 -6.50 6.86 10.36
N LEU A 237 -5.85 6.09 9.49
CA LEU A 237 -6.19 4.69 9.22
C LEU A 237 -5.28 3.69 9.93
N ALA A 238 -4.05 4.07 10.23
CA ALA A 238 -3.05 3.17 10.80
C ALA A 238 -2.25 3.86 11.91
N SER A 239 -1.97 3.10 12.96
CA SER A 239 -1.06 3.50 14.04
C SER A 239 0.34 2.93 13.81
N PRO A 240 1.39 3.60 14.32
CA PRO A 240 2.72 3.01 14.34
C PRO A 240 2.72 1.67 15.07
N PRO A 241 3.45 0.65 14.57
CA PRO A 241 3.57 -0.62 15.24
C PRO A 241 4.33 -0.48 16.57
N THR A 242 3.98 -1.33 17.51
CA THR A 242 4.74 -1.52 18.75
C THR A 242 6.07 -2.20 18.46
N LEU A 243 7.02 -2.15 19.38
CA LEU A 243 8.34 -2.81 19.25
C LEU A 243 8.21 -4.33 19.02
N ASP A 244 7.24 -4.98 19.63
CA ASP A 244 7.01 -6.42 19.47
C ASP A 244 6.41 -6.73 18.10
N GLU A 245 5.50 -5.90 17.60
CA GLU A 245 4.98 -6.00 16.22
C GLU A 245 6.09 -5.74 15.18
N GLU A 246 6.99 -4.78 15.42
CA GLU A 246 8.17 -4.56 14.58
C GLU A 246 9.07 -5.80 14.51
N ARG A 247 9.34 -6.44 15.68
CA ARG A 247 10.15 -7.66 15.74
C ARG A 247 9.50 -8.81 14.97
N GLN A 248 8.21 -9.03 15.20
CA GLN A 248 7.46 -10.08 14.51
C GLN A 248 7.44 -9.84 13.00
N LEU A 249 7.18 -8.61 12.57
CA LEU A 249 7.15 -8.24 11.15
C LEU A 249 8.51 -8.50 10.47
N LEU A 250 9.61 -8.06 11.10
CA LEU A 250 10.95 -8.25 10.54
C LEU A 250 11.34 -9.73 10.48
N GLN A 251 11.08 -10.50 11.55
CA GLN A 251 11.38 -11.93 11.59
C GLN A 251 10.58 -12.72 10.54
N SER A 252 9.28 -12.45 10.42
CA SER A 252 8.42 -13.10 9.43
C SER A 252 8.84 -12.74 8.01
N ALA A 253 9.20 -11.49 7.73
CA ALA A 253 9.72 -11.05 6.44
C ALA A 253 11.04 -11.76 6.09
N GLN A 254 11.97 -11.89 7.05
CA GLN A 254 13.23 -12.63 6.87
C GLN A 254 12.99 -14.12 6.59
N ALA A 255 12.04 -14.74 7.29
CA ALA A 255 11.66 -16.14 7.06
C ALA A 255 11.14 -16.38 5.63
N VAL A 256 10.37 -15.43 5.08
CA VAL A 256 9.85 -15.54 3.70
C VAL A 256 10.96 -15.50 2.66
N VAL A 257 11.94 -14.60 2.78
CA VAL A 257 13.02 -14.44 1.78
C VAL A 257 14.15 -15.49 1.95
N SER A 258 14.32 -16.07 3.12
CA SER A 258 15.37 -17.07 3.40
C SER A 258 15.19 -18.39 2.61
N GLN A 259 14.00 -18.62 2.07
CA GLN A 259 13.66 -19.83 1.33
C GLN A 259 14.20 -19.83 -0.12
N ASN A 260 14.81 -18.74 -0.57
CA ASN A 260 15.41 -18.62 -1.88
C ASN A 260 16.88 -19.09 -1.86
N GLY A 261 17.10 -20.40 -1.83
CA GLY A 261 18.46 -21.00 -1.68
C GLY A 261 19.48 -20.69 -2.76
N GLN A 262 19.13 -19.96 -3.84
CA GLN A 262 20.03 -19.59 -4.92
C GLN A 262 20.46 -18.12 -4.92
N LYS A 263 19.70 -17.25 -4.23
CA LYS A 263 19.98 -15.81 -4.14
C LYS A 263 19.86 -15.37 -2.69
N GLN A 264 20.68 -14.42 -2.29
CA GLN A 264 20.55 -13.79 -0.99
C GLN A 264 19.22 -13.04 -0.90
N GLY A 265 18.31 -13.53 -0.06
CA GLY A 265 17.03 -12.88 0.23
C GLY A 265 17.26 -11.54 0.94
N ARG A 266 16.38 -10.56 0.68
CA ARG A 266 16.51 -9.21 1.21
C ARG A 266 15.22 -8.74 1.83
N VAL A 267 15.31 -8.26 3.08
CA VAL A 267 14.27 -7.41 3.66
C VAL A 267 14.79 -5.98 3.64
N ILE A 268 14.07 -5.08 3.01
CA ILE A 268 14.44 -3.66 2.91
C ILE A 268 13.39 -2.83 3.64
N VAL A 269 13.84 -2.07 4.62
CA VAL A 269 12.99 -1.25 5.48
C VAL A 269 13.27 0.23 5.20
N LYS A 270 12.26 1.00 4.83
CA LYS A 270 12.35 2.45 4.70
C LYS A 270 12.04 3.13 6.03
N ARG A 271 12.85 4.10 6.39
CA ARG A 271 12.71 4.92 7.58
C ARG A 271 13.04 6.39 7.30
N PRO A 272 12.48 7.36 8.03
CA PRO A 272 13.08 8.69 8.14
C PRO A 272 14.55 8.54 8.54
N GLN A 273 15.43 9.42 8.05
CA GLN A 273 16.88 9.27 8.26
C GLN A 273 17.27 9.16 9.74
N SER A 274 16.64 9.94 10.62
CA SER A 274 16.93 9.99 12.05
C SER A 274 16.11 9.01 12.90
N ALA A 275 15.17 8.25 12.30
CA ALA A 275 14.33 7.33 13.04
C ALA A 275 15.14 6.14 13.61
N PRO A 276 14.71 5.54 14.72
CA PRO A 276 15.31 4.31 15.23
C PRO A 276 15.31 3.20 14.19
N LEU A 277 16.22 2.24 14.30
CA LEU A 277 16.22 1.03 13.49
C LEU A 277 14.97 0.19 13.80
N LEU A 278 14.42 -0.50 12.78
CA LEU A 278 13.27 -1.39 12.98
C LEU A 278 13.62 -2.45 14.01
N ALA A 279 12.77 -2.63 15.01
CA ALA A 279 12.95 -3.56 16.11
C ALA A 279 14.30 -3.37 16.86
N HIS A 280 14.95 -2.22 16.76
CA HIS A 280 16.32 -1.94 17.23
C HIS A 280 17.38 -2.90 16.68
N GLN A 281 17.09 -3.60 15.58
CA GLN A 281 18.01 -4.55 14.97
C GLN A 281 18.97 -3.86 14.01
N GLN A 282 20.28 -4.21 14.09
CA GLN A 282 21.29 -3.67 13.19
C GLN A 282 21.11 -4.25 11.77
N PRO A 283 21.02 -3.41 10.72
CA PRO A 283 20.95 -3.87 9.34
C PRO A 283 22.31 -4.38 8.86
N SER A 284 22.28 -5.22 7.82
CA SER A 284 23.48 -5.67 7.11
C SER A 284 24.12 -4.53 6.30
N GLU A 285 23.31 -3.66 5.72
CA GLU A 285 23.72 -2.49 4.92
C GLU A 285 22.65 -1.41 5.00
N SER A 286 23.03 -0.13 4.89
CA SER A 286 22.09 0.99 4.85
C SER A 286 22.42 1.96 3.73
N TRP A 287 21.38 2.49 3.08
CA TRP A 287 21.45 3.53 2.05
C TRP A 287 20.63 4.72 2.52
N HIS A 288 21.16 5.93 2.42
CA HIS A 288 20.45 7.10 2.93
C HIS A 288 20.73 8.37 2.12
N ASN A 289 19.83 9.31 2.25
CA ASN A 289 20.01 10.71 1.90
C ASN A 289 19.56 11.57 3.10
N GLU A 290 19.39 12.87 2.91
CA GLU A 290 18.99 13.80 3.98
C GLU A 290 17.60 13.52 4.56
N ALA A 291 16.71 12.89 3.78
CA ALA A 291 15.30 12.70 4.15
C ALA A 291 14.99 11.26 4.63
N VAL A 292 15.52 10.26 3.93
CA VAL A 292 15.17 8.86 4.14
C VAL A 292 16.39 7.96 4.21
N ARG A 293 16.22 6.84 4.91
CA ARG A 293 17.15 5.73 5.01
C ARG A 293 16.45 4.45 4.61
N PHE A 294 17.16 3.58 3.91
CA PHE A 294 16.76 2.21 3.62
C PHE A 294 17.72 1.27 4.33
N ASP A 295 17.20 0.49 5.26
CA ASP A 295 17.96 -0.49 6.04
C ASP A 295 17.74 -1.87 5.43
N GLY A 296 18.82 -2.54 5.03
CA GLY A 296 18.79 -3.86 4.42
C GLY A 296 19.18 -4.96 5.42
N TYR A 297 18.32 -5.96 5.56
CA TYR A 297 18.55 -7.17 6.34
C TYR A 297 18.63 -8.34 5.36
N PHE A 298 19.80 -8.98 5.28
CA PHE A 298 20.07 -10.03 4.33
C PHE A 298 20.08 -11.41 5.00
N VAL A 299 19.52 -12.38 4.30
CA VAL A 299 19.36 -13.77 4.79
C VAL A 299 20.02 -14.75 3.84
#